data_d1ae60a7d730c27f52e42a092466d2ee
#
_entry.id   d1ae60a7d730c27f52e42a092466d2ee
#
_cell.length_a   1.000
_cell.length_b   1.000
_cell.length_c   1.000
_cell.angle_alpha   90.00
_cell.angle_beta   90.00
_cell.angle_gamma   90.00
#
_symmetry.space_group_name_H-M   'P 1'
#
loop_
_entity.id
_entity.type
_entity.pdbx_description
1 polymer ?
#
loop_
_entity_poly.entity_id
_entity_poly.type
_entity_poly.pdbx_seq_one_letter_code
_entity_poly.pdbx_strand_id
1 'polypeptide(L)'
;MTDGHPVRLGFVVNDVATEEDNYTTIRLARRALARGHEVALTGLADFTYDADGTVRACAHMPCGDDYADDAALLADLQSSECPTEHISVDDLDVLMLRSDPADEMAERPWAPGSGLLFAQLSALKRALVVNDPTHLTDASNKTYFQHFPEEVRPVTCISRDADQIKAFIENRGGYGVIKPLQGSGGQGVFVVTPDSGGNLNQMIDAVLRDGYAIAQEYLPKAKDGDLRLLMLNGRPLEVDGTYACIRRYNDSGDARSNISAGGKYEMAVPDADALRLAELVAPKLIRDGMYFVGLDIVGDKLMEVNVDTPGGINMIEELTGLDFAGRILDDLERKLRLRTHYGKTLSNVELAML
;
A
#
# COMPACT_ATOMS: atom_id res chain seq x y z
N MET A 1 -14.77 25.46 -1.35
CA MET A 1 -13.48 26.12 -1.54
C MET A 1 -12.77 26.07 -0.20
N THR A 2 -11.63 25.42 -0.09
CA THR A 2 -10.69 25.75 0.97
C THR A 2 -10.38 27.23 0.74
N ASP A 3 -10.43 28.09 1.74
CA ASP A 3 -10.25 29.55 1.62
C ASP A 3 -8.81 29.92 1.20
N GLY A 4 -8.25 29.29 0.16
CA GLY A 4 -6.95 29.61 -0.42
C GLY A 4 -5.73 29.31 0.47
N HIS A 5 -5.92 28.62 1.60
CA HIS A 5 -4.77 28.23 2.44
C HIS A 5 -4.17 26.92 1.93
N PRO A 6 -2.83 26.86 1.79
CA PRO A 6 -2.14 25.64 1.44
C PRO A 6 -2.41 24.56 2.49
N VAL A 7 -2.58 23.31 2.03
CA VAL A 7 -2.70 22.13 2.89
C VAL A 7 -1.29 21.64 3.21
N ARG A 8 -1.01 21.28 4.46
CA ARG A 8 0.26 20.71 4.90
C ARG A 8 0.17 19.18 4.88
N LEU A 9 0.80 18.57 3.89
CA LEU A 9 0.83 17.11 3.71
C LEU A 9 2.17 16.51 4.14
N GLY A 10 2.13 15.56 5.06
CA GLY A 10 3.27 14.71 5.40
C GLY A 10 3.12 13.33 4.75
N PHE A 11 4.20 12.81 4.17
CA PHE A 11 4.29 11.44 3.67
C PHE A 11 5.30 10.68 4.53
N VAL A 12 4.88 9.55 5.09
CA VAL A 12 5.75 8.65 5.84
C VAL A 12 6.15 7.51 4.94
N VAL A 13 7.43 7.41 4.65
CA VAL A 13 8.03 6.38 3.80
C VAL A 13 8.96 5.48 4.61
N ASN A 14 9.49 4.41 4.05
CA ASN A 14 10.50 3.60 4.71
C ASN A 14 11.73 4.44 5.04
N ASP A 15 12.31 5.05 4.02
CA ASP A 15 13.42 6.00 4.08
C ASP A 15 13.38 6.85 2.82
N VAL A 16 13.58 8.16 2.92
CA VAL A 16 13.58 9.04 1.74
C VAL A 16 14.67 8.65 0.74
N ALA A 17 15.79 8.14 1.24
CA ALA A 17 16.90 7.68 0.39
C ALA A 17 16.58 6.43 -0.44
N THR A 18 15.55 5.65 -0.07
CA THR A 18 15.14 4.43 -0.79
C THR A 18 13.90 4.62 -1.66
N GLU A 19 13.33 5.84 -1.68
CA GLU A 19 12.22 6.16 -2.60
C GLU A 19 12.69 6.14 -4.05
N GLU A 20 11.79 5.76 -4.96
CA GLU A 20 12.00 5.73 -6.40
C GLU A 20 11.03 6.68 -7.12
N ASP A 21 11.45 7.23 -8.26
CA ASP A 21 10.67 8.21 -9.03
C ASP A 21 9.35 7.65 -9.60
N ASN A 22 9.29 6.35 -9.78
CA ASN A 22 8.10 5.63 -10.22
C ASN A 22 7.11 5.32 -9.07
N TYR A 23 7.39 5.73 -7.84
CA TYR A 23 6.49 5.48 -6.71
C TYR A 23 5.32 6.47 -6.68
N THR A 24 4.15 5.94 -6.38
CA THR A 24 2.91 6.74 -6.22
C THR A 24 3.08 7.86 -5.18
N THR A 25 3.92 7.67 -4.18
CA THR A 25 4.23 8.68 -3.15
C THR A 25 4.81 9.94 -3.77
N ILE A 26 5.82 9.80 -4.62
CA ILE A 26 6.49 10.93 -5.30
C ILE A 26 5.52 11.63 -6.25
N ARG A 27 4.69 10.86 -7.00
CA ARG A 27 3.64 11.42 -7.86
C ARG A 27 2.63 12.27 -7.06
N LEU A 28 2.14 11.78 -5.93
CA LEU A 28 1.22 12.51 -5.06
C LEU A 28 1.87 13.76 -4.48
N ALA A 29 3.11 13.66 -4.02
CA ALA A 29 3.88 14.79 -3.48
C ALA A 29 4.06 15.90 -4.53
N ARG A 30 4.53 15.54 -5.74
CA ARG A 30 4.69 16.51 -6.84
C ARG A 30 3.36 17.15 -7.24
N ARG A 31 2.29 16.36 -7.32
CA ARG A 31 0.98 16.89 -7.66
C ARG A 31 0.42 17.83 -6.59
N ALA A 32 0.73 17.57 -5.31
CA ALA A 32 0.36 18.46 -4.21
C ALA A 32 1.12 19.79 -4.28
N LEU A 33 2.44 19.78 -4.52
CA LEU A 33 3.24 20.98 -4.73
C LEU A 33 2.71 21.83 -5.89
N ALA A 34 2.44 21.23 -7.05
CA ALA A 34 1.88 21.93 -8.21
C ALA A 34 0.50 22.57 -7.95
N ARG A 35 -0.20 22.17 -6.87
CA ARG A 35 -1.44 22.80 -6.39
C ARG A 35 -1.20 23.89 -5.34
N GLY A 36 0.05 24.17 -5.00
CA GLY A 36 0.43 25.15 -3.98
C GLY A 36 0.27 24.65 -2.54
N HIS A 37 0.30 23.33 -2.33
CA HIS A 37 0.32 22.74 -0.99
C HIS A 37 1.76 22.62 -0.47
N GLU A 38 1.91 22.55 0.85
CA GLU A 38 3.18 22.26 1.51
C GLU A 38 3.35 20.74 1.64
N VAL A 39 4.54 20.23 1.31
CA VAL A 39 4.84 18.80 1.34
C VAL A 39 6.07 18.54 2.20
N ALA A 40 6.01 17.50 3.02
CA ALA A 40 7.13 17.01 3.82
C ALA A 40 7.23 15.48 3.68
N LEU A 41 8.43 14.94 3.46
CA LEU A 41 8.69 13.50 3.48
C LEU A 41 9.53 13.14 4.70
N THR A 42 9.13 12.09 5.43
CA THR A 42 9.85 11.58 6.60
C THR A 42 9.94 10.06 6.57
N GLY A 43 11.05 9.51 7.05
CA GLY A 43 11.22 8.08 7.22
C GLY A 43 10.55 7.55 8.48
N LEU A 44 10.31 6.23 8.53
CA LEU A 44 9.78 5.54 9.71
C LEU A 44 10.64 5.71 10.97
N ALA A 45 11.94 5.95 10.81
CA ALA A 45 12.92 6.07 11.90
C ALA A 45 13.13 7.51 12.40
N ASP A 46 12.47 8.50 11.78
CA ASP A 46 12.76 9.92 11.98
C ASP A 46 11.80 10.60 12.96
N PHE A 47 10.89 9.85 13.55
CA PHE A 47 9.95 10.37 14.54
C PHE A 47 10.58 10.57 15.91
N THR A 48 10.07 11.56 16.63
CA THR A 48 10.39 11.86 18.02
C THR A 48 9.11 12.14 18.80
N TYR A 49 9.06 11.70 20.04
CA TYR A 49 8.04 12.12 21.01
C TYR A 49 8.71 12.98 22.07
N ASP A 50 8.41 14.26 22.07
CA ASP A 50 9.01 15.22 22.98
C ASP A 50 8.37 15.21 24.37
N ALA A 51 9.09 15.75 25.35
CA ALA A 51 8.62 15.81 26.73
C ALA A 51 7.36 16.68 26.93
N ASP A 52 7.04 17.53 25.98
CA ASP A 52 5.80 18.32 25.96
C ASP A 52 4.58 17.56 25.40
N GLY A 53 4.76 16.30 24.97
CA GLY A 53 3.72 15.47 24.41
C GLY A 53 3.47 15.70 22.92
N THR A 54 4.37 16.40 22.21
CA THR A 54 4.27 16.66 20.77
C THR A 54 4.99 15.57 19.99
N VAL A 55 4.37 15.05 18.94
CA VAL A 55 5.02 14.19 17.95
C VAL A 55 5.71 15.09 16.92
N ARG A 56 7.01 14.89 16.75
CA ARG A 56 7.82 15.56 15.72
C ARG A 56 8.45 14.55 14.79
N ALA A 57 8.89 15.02 13.63
CA ALA A 57 9.67 14.22 12.71
C ALA A 57 10.75 15.10 12.05
N CYS A 58 11.91 14.50 11.78
CA CYS A 58 12.88 15.08 10.87
C CYS A 58 12.38 14.82 9.44
N ALA A 59 12.04 15.86 8.71
CA ALA A 59 11.42 15.74 7.39
C ALA A 59 12.26 16.44 6.32
N HIS A 60 12.32 15.83 5.14
CA HIS A 60 12.87 16.44 3.94
C HIS A 60 11.83 17.38 3.33
N MET A 61 12.21 18.63 3.09
CA MET A 61 11.36 19.67 2.56
C MET A 61 11.78 20.01 1.13
N PRO A 62 10.91 19.85 0.11
CA PRO A 62 11.26 20.23 -1.27
C PRO A 62 11.70 21.70 -1.35
N CYS A 63 12.75 21.99 -2.13
CA CYS A 63 13.25 23.34 -2.32
C CYS A 63 12.36 24.20 -3.22
N GLY A 64 11.54 23.58 -4.07
CA GLY A 64 10.66 24.23 -5.05
C GLY A 64 9.21 23.81 -4.92
N ASP A 65 8.35 24.51 -5.64
CA ASP A 65 6.89 24.27 -5.66
C ASP A 65 6.44 23.63 -6.98
N ASP A 66 7.31 23.64 -8.01
CA ASP A 66 7.01 23.06 -9.32
C ASP A 66 8.21 22.28 -9.86
N TYR A 67 8.00 21.05 -10.25
CA TYR A 67 9.01 20.13 -10.76
C TYR A 67 8.55 19.56 -12.11
N ALA A 68 9.47 19.49 -13.06
CA ALA A 68 9.20 19.03 -14.43
C ALA A 68 8.60 17.62 -14.45
N ASP A 69 9.11 16.73 -13.61
CA ASP A 69 8.69 15.34 -13.47
C ASP A 69 8.97 14.81 -12.07
N ASP A 70 8.61 13.56 -11.83
CA ASP A 70 8.76 12.89 -10.53
C ASP A 70 10.24 12.67 -10.19
N ALA A 71 11.09 12.42 -11.19
CA ALA A 71 12.54 12.24 -11.02
C ALA A 71 13.20 13.54 -10.54
N ALA A 72 12.76 14.70 -11.02
CA ALA A 72 13.29 15.99 -10.59
C ALA A 72 12.95 16.29 -9.13
N LEU A 73 11.73 15.99 -8.68
CA LEU A 73 11.35 16.11 -7.26
C LEU A 73 12.17 15.15 -6.40
N LEU A 74 12.29 13.88 -6.81
CA LEU A 74 13.04 12.89 -6.05
C LEU A 74 14.52 13.28 -5.93
N ALA A 75 15.13 13.74 -7.00
CA ALA A 75 16.52 14.19 -7.00
C ALA A 75 16.75 15.38 -6.03
N ASP A 76 15.79 16.29 -5.92
CA ASP A 76 15.82 17.36 -4.92
C ASP A 76 15.71 16.81 -3.50
N LEU A 77 14.72 15.96 -3.21
CA LEU A 77 14.48 15.36 -1.89
C LEU A 77 15.67 14.51 -1.40
N GLN A 78 16.37 13.82 -2.29
CA GLN A 78 17.54 12.99 -1.99
C GLN A 78 18.87 13.74 -2.07
N SER A 79 18.83 15.03 -2.44
CA SER A 79 20.03 15.86 -2.48
C SER A 79 20.59 16.13 -1.08
N SER A 80 21.91 16.18 -0.97
CA SER A 80 22.58 16.64 0.26
C SER A 80 22.28 18.11 0.60
N GLU A 81 21.73 18.87 -0.34
CA GLU A 81 21.32 20.28 -0.16
C GLU A 81 19.85 20.41 0.25
N CYS A 82 19.07 19.31 0.20
CA CYS A 82 17.68 19.32 0.61
C CYS A 82 17.54 19.75 2.07
N PRO A 83 16.74 20.79 2.37
CA PRO A 83 16.49 21.17 3.75
C PRO A 83 15.83 20.04 4.53
N THR A 84 16.39 19.75 5.69
CA THR A 84 15.72 18.87 6.67
C THR A 84 15.26 19.71 7.84
N GLU A 85 13.99 19.54 8.22
CA GLU A 85 13.37 20.32 9.29
C GLU A 85 12.76 19.38 10.35
N HIS A 86 12.87 19.79 11.62
CA HIS A 86 12.10 19.14 12.70
C HIS A 86 10.70 19.74 12.73
N ILE A 87 9.78 19.12 11.99
CA ILE A 87 8.39 19.57 11.93
C ILE A 87 7.57 18.97 13.08
N SER A 88 6.53 19.69 13.52
CA SER A 88 5.49 19.14 14.35
C SER A 88 4.52 18.34 13.46
N VAL A 89 4.47 17.03 13.63
CA VAL A 89 3.54 16.16 12.91
C VAL A 89 2.10 16.47 13.31
N ASP A 90 1.89 16.89 14.55
CA ASP A 90 0.58 17.30 15.08
C ASP A 90 0.01 18.56 14.38
N ASP A 91 0.85 19.35 13.71
CA ASP A 91 0.45 20.54 12.96
C ASP A 91 0.17 20.27 11.47
N LEU A 92 0.43 19.08 10.99
CA LEU A 92 0.05 18.67 9.63
C LEU A 92 -1.48 18.61 9.49
N ASP A 93 -1.97 18.86 8.29
CA ASP A 93 -3.37 18.65 7.96
C ASP A 93 -3.65 17.21 7.59
N VAL A 94 -2.73 16.58 6.84
CA VAL A 94 -2.78 15.17 6.43
C VAL A 94 -1.42 14.53 6.70
N LEU A 95 -1.44 13.32 7.26
CA LEU A 95 -0.29 12.42 7.31
C LEU A 95 -0.65 11.16 6.53
N MET A 96 0.03 10.94 5.40
CA MET A 96 -0.21 9.77 4.55
C MET A 96 0.87 8.72 4.80
N LEU A 97 0.47 7.55 5.27
CA LEU A 97 1.37 6.44 5.53
C LEU A 97 1.62 5.66 4.24
N ARG A 98 2.89 5.62 3.83
CA ARG A 98 3.34 5.11 2.54
C ARG A 98 4.57 4.23 2.65
N SER A 99 4.76 3.59 3.79
CA SER A 99 5.85 2.65 4.04
C SER A 99 5.38 1.21 3.83
N ASP A 100 6.27 0.34 3.35
CA ASP A 100 6.05 -1.11 3.29
C ASP A 100 6.78 -1.78 4.46
N PRO A 101 6.07 -2.38 5.44
CA PRO A 101 6.71 -3.04 6.57
C PRO A 101 7.66 -4.17 6.17
N ALA A 102 7.40 -4.81 5.02
CA ALA A 102 8.19 -5.95 4.58
C ALA A 102 9.62 -5.56 4.20
N ASP A 103 9.82 -4.35 3.70
CA ASP A 103 11.14 -3.86 3.27
C ASP A 103 12.06 -3.57 4.46
N GLU A 104 11.48 -3.34 5.67
CA GLU A 104 12.23 -3.07 6.89
C GLU A 104 12.65 -4.31 7.67
N MET A 105 12.07 -5.47 7.37
CA MET A 105 12.22 -6.67 8.21
C MET A 105 13.66 -7.17 8.35
N ALA A 106 14.50 -6.94 7.35
CA ALA A 106 15.89 -7.42 7.36
C ALA A 106 16.81 -6.52 8.19
N GLU A 107 16.64 -5.20 8.13
CA GLU A 107 17.57 -4.23 8.69
C GLU A 107 17.01 -3.50 9.91
N ARG A 108 15.75 -3.07 9.87
CA ARG A 108 15.11 -2.26 10.91
C ARG A 108 13.74 -2.80 11.31
N PRO A 109 13.61 -4.06 11.78
CA PRO A 109 12.30 -4.70 12.04
C PRO A 109 11.47 -3.99 13.12
N TRP A 110 12.06 -3.08 13.88
CA TRP A 110 11.40 -2.23 14.86
C TRP A 110 10.72 -1.00 14.25
N ALA A 111 11.18 -0.52 13.08
CA ALA A 111 10.79 0.76 12.52
C ALA A 111 9.29 0.82 12.14
N PRO A 112 8.69 -0.17 11.45
CA PRO A 112 7.28 -0.12 11.10
C PRO A 112 6.36 0.01 12.31
N GLY A 113 6.60 -0.78 13.37
CA GLY A 113 5.82 -0.70 14.59
C GLY A 113 5.94 0.65 15.29
N SER A 114 7.15 1.22 15.34
CA SER A 114 7.38 2.54 15.93
C SER A 114 6.71 3.65 15.13
N GLY A 115 6.88 3.66 13.81
CA GLY A 115 6.25 4.65 12.92
C GLY A 115 4.72 4.65 13.04
N LEU A 116 4.10 3.46 13.08
CA LEU A 116 2.65 3.34 13.26
C LEU A 116 2.19 3.86 14.63
N LEU A 117 2.95 3.62 15.71
CA LEU A 117 2.60 4.16 17.04
C LEU A 117 2.67 5.69 17.07
N PHE A 118 3.67 6.32 16.45
CA PHE A 118 3.73 7.78 16.31
C PHE A 118 2.56 8.32 15.48
N ALA A 119 2.22 7.66 14.38
CA ALA A 119 1.07 8.01 13.57
C ALA A 119 -0.26 7.89 14.33
N GLN A 120 -0.43 6.86 15.19
CA GLN A 120 -1.60 6.74 16.08
C GLN A 120 -1.70 7.92 17.04
N LEU A 121 -0.58 8.35 17.65
CA LEU A 121 -0.58 9.50 18.53
C LEU A 121 -1.00 10.79 17.78
N SER A 122 -0.52 10.98 16.55
CA SER A 122 -0.89 12.12 15.71
C SER A 122 -2.36 12.09 15.29
N ALA A 123 -2.93 10.90 15.02
CA ALA A 123 -4.35 10.74 14.71
C ALA A 123 -5.28 11.14 15.88
N LEU A 124 -4.80 11.08 17.14
CA LEU A 124 -5.52 11.56 18.31
C LEU A 124 -5.52 13.10 18.43
N LYS A 125 -4.67 13.79 17.67
CA LYS A 125 -4.53 15.25 17.71
C LYS A 125 -5.34 15.95 16.63
N ARG A 126 -4.67 16.39 15.57
CA ARG A 126 -5.28 17.18 14.50
C ARG A 126 -5.14 16.53 13.13
N ALA A 127 -4.02 15.89 12.84
CA ALA A 127 -3.75 15.37 11.51
C ALA A 127 -4.80 14.32 11.10
N LEU A 128 -5.27 14.39 9.86
CA LEU A 128 -5.96 13.28 9.22
C LEU A 128 -4.90 12.26 8.81
N VAL A 129 -4.87 11.11 9.45
CA VAL A 129 -3.90 10.06 9.15
C VAL A 129 -4.55 9.00 8.25
N VAL A 130 -3.96 8.72 7.12
CA VAL A 130 -4.43 7.73 6.12
C VAL A 130 -3.27 6.86 5.60
N ASN A 131 -3.44 5.53 5.48
CA ASN A 131 -4.57 4.74 6.00
C ASN A 131 -4.59 4.81 7.53
N ASP A 132 -5.67 4.34 8.15
CA ASP A 132 -5.77 4.41 9.63
C ASP A 132 -4.64 3.62 10.30
N PRO A 133 -3.83 4.25 11.16
CA PRO A 133 -2.61 3.63 11.69
C PRO A 133 -2.90 2.51 12.69
N THR A 134 -4.07 2.51 13.36
CA THR A 134 -4.45 1.45 14.27
C THR A 134 -4.70 0.15 13.51
N HIS A 135 -5.47 0.24 12.44
CA HIS A 135 -5.80 -0.93 11.63
C HIS A 135 -4.67 -1.33 10.67
N LEU A 136 -3.75 -0.42 10.30
CA LEU A 136 -2.50 -0.81 9.64
C LEU A 136 -1.64 -1.69 10.56
N THR A 137 -1.67 -1.48 11.87
CA THR A 137 -1.02 -2.39 12.83
C THR A 137 -1.61 -3.80 12.75
N ASP A 138 -2.93 -3.94 12.59
CA ASP A 138 -3.58 -5.24 12.37
C ASP A 138 -3.21 -5.86 11.01
N ALA A 139 -2.89 -5.01 10.02
CA ALA A 139 -2.52 -5.40 8.67
C ALA A 139 -1.00 -5.63 8.48
N SER A 140 -0.21 -5.59 9.55
CA SER A 140 1.26 -5.69 9.53
C SER A 140 1.81 -6.96 8.87
N ASN A 141 0.97 -7.91 8.55
CA ASN A 141 1.33 -9.12 7.78
C ASN A 141 0.11 -9.68 7.02
N LYS A 142 0.37 -10.65 6.16
CA LYS A 142 -0.65 -11.25 5.26
C LYS A 142 -1.79 -12.00 5.95
N THR A 143 -1.79 -12.17 7.29
CA THR A 143 -2.95 -12.72 8.02
C THR A 143 -4.15 -11.78 7.95
N TYR A 144 -3.94 -10.47 7.79
CA TYR A 144 -5.02 -9.50 7.59
C TYR A 144 -5.97 -9.92 6.47
N PHE A 145 -5.42 -10.52 5.41
CA PHE A 145 -6.21 -11.02 4.29
C PHE A 145 -7.24 -12.09 4.71
N GLN A 146 -6.98 -12.83 5.80
CA GLN A 146 -7.91 -13.86 6.30
C GLN A 146 -9.16 -13.28 6.98
N HIS A 147 -9.20 -11.97 7.23
CA HIS A 147 -10.38 -11.28 7.77
C HIS A 147 -11.44 -10.93 6.72
N PHE A 148 -11.13 -11.07 5.42
CA PHE A 148 -12.09 -10.87 4.34
C PHE A 148 -12.94 -12.14 4.13
N PRO A 149 -14.11 -12.04 3.46
CA PRO A 149 -14.98 -13.20 3.20
C PRO A 149 -14.24 -14.35 2.51
N GLU A 150 -14.59 -15.59 2.85
CA GLU A 150 -13.94 -16.78 2.26
C GLU A 150 -14.12 -16.85 0.74
N GLU A 151 -15.26 -16.37 0.23
CA GLU A 151 -15.53 -16.41 -1.20
C GLU A 151 -14.62 -15.52 -2.06
N VAL A 152 -14.02 -14.47 -1.48
CA VAL A 152 -13.15 -13.55 -2.24
C VAL A 152 -11.69 -14.01 -2.27
N ARG A 153 -11.29 -14.95 -1.41
CA ARG A 153 -9.89 -15.34 -1.24
C ARG A 153 -9.65 -16.80 -1.60
N PRO A 154 -8.46 -17.15 -2.06
CA PRO A 154 -8.07 -18.55 -2.26
C PRO A 154 -8.08 -19.32 -0.93
N VAL A 155 -8.34 -20.61 -0.99
CA VAL A 155 -8.22 -21.46 0.20
C VAL A 155 -6.78 -21.42 0.70
N THR A 156 -6.62 -21.22 2.00
CA THR A 156 -5.31 -20.89 2.60
C THR A 156 -5.09 -21.70 3.89
N CYS A 157 -3.88 -22.21 4.07
CA CYS A 157 -3.36 -22.76 5.31
C CYS A 157 -2.16 -21.90 5.74
N ILE A 158 -2.12 -21.45 7.00
CA ILE A 158 -0.99 -20.72 7.57
C ILE A 158 -0.44 -21.54 8.72
N SER A 159 0.80 -22.00 8.61
CA SER A 159 1.39 -22.91 9.59
C SER A 159 2.92 -22.79 9.65
N ARG A 160 3.49 -23.23 10.77
CA ARG A 160 4.91 -23.56 10.89
C ARG A 160 5.19 -25.07 10.84
N ASP A 161 4.14 -25.87 10.76
CA ASP A 161 4.24 -27.31 10.67
C ASP A 161 4.35 -27.74 9.20
N ALA A 162 5.53 -28.28 8.83
CA ALA A 162 5.81 -28.71 7.48
C ALA A 162 4.87 -29.82 6.99
N ASP A 163 4.44 -30.72 7.89
CA ASP A 163 3.55 -31.82 7.52
C ASP A 163 2.13 -31.31 7.23
N GLN A 164 1.64 -30.30 7.96
CA GLN A 164 0.37 -29.62 7.63
C GLN A 164 0.43 -28.94 6.27
N ILE A 165 1.54 -28.27 5.96
CA ILE A 165 1.74 -27.60 4.65
C ILE A 165 1.75 -28.62 3.53
N LYS A 166 2.46 -29.75 3.69
CA LYS A 166 2.49 -30.84 2.72
C LYS A 166 1.11 -31.43 2.49
N ALA A 167 0.41 -31.78 3.58
CA ALA A 167 -0.94 -32.33 3.49
C ALA A 167 -1.90 -31.36 2.78
N PHE A 168 -1.76 -30.04 3.00
CA PHE A 168 -2.54 -29.03 2.30
C PHE A 168 -2.32 -29.09 0.77
N ILE A 169 -1.06 -29.17 0.33
CA ILE A 169 -0.68 -29.26 -1.10
C ILE A 169 -1.14 -30.60 -1.70
N GLU A 170 -0.89 -31.70 -1.02
CA GLU A 170 -1.28 -33.04 -1.48
C GLU A 170 -2.79 -33.18 -1.67
N ASN A 171 -3.60 -32.67 -0.73
CA ASN A 171 -5.06 -32.63 -0.81
C ASN A 171 -5.60 -31.80 -1.99
N ARG A 172 -4.74 -31.03 -2.67
CA ARG A 172 -5.03 -30.25 -3.89
C ARG A 172 -4.35 -30.78 -5.14
N GLY A 173 -4.09 -32.09 -5.14
CA GLY A 173 -3.49 -32.76 -6.29
C GLY A 173 -2.04 -32.36 -6.57
N GLY A 174 -1.32 -31.85 -5.56
CA GLY A 174 0.07 -31.44 -5.68
C GLY A 174 0.24 -30.01 -6.24
N TYR A 175 -0.83 -29.23 -6.37
CA TYR A 175 -0.77 -27.82 -6.78
C TYR A 175 -0.96 -26.88 -5.61
N GLY A 176 -0.17 -25.81 -5.57
CA GLY A 176 -0.30 -24.74 -4.58
C GLY A 176 0.74 -23.66 -4.74
N VAL A 177 0.65 -22.67 -3.86
CA VAL A 177 1.64 -21.60 -3.72
C VAL A 177 2.09 -21.57 -2.27
N ILE A 178 3.41 -21.54 -2.03
CA ILE A 178 3.99 -21.39 -0.69
C ILE A 178 4.71 -20.04 -0.67
N LYS A 179 4.41 -19.22 0.35
CA LYS A 179 4.98 -17.89 0.48
C LYS A 179 5.16 -17.52 1.95
N PRO A 180 6.09 -16.60 2.29
CA PRO A 180 6.24 -16.13 3.66
C PRO A 180 5.03 -15.30 4.10
N LEU A 181 4.81 -15.24 5.42
CA LEU A 181 3.77 -14.42 6.02
C LEU A 181 4.04 -12.92 5.83
N GLN A 182 5.31 -12.55 5.85
CA GLN A 182 5.81 -11.19 5.58
C GLN A 182 6.66 -11.24 4.31
N GLY A 183 6.59 -10.20 3.48
CA GLY A 183 7.34 -10.09 2.24
C GLY A 183 6.56 -9.36 1.16
N SER A 184 7.29 -8.61 0.34
CA SER A 184 6.80 -7.83 -0.78
C SER A 184 7.43 -8.31 -2.10
N GLY A 185 6.98 -7.78 -3.23
CA GLY A 185 7.63 -7.97 -4.53
C GLY A 185 7.71 -9.40 -5.05
N GLY A 186 6.98 -10.38 -4.45
CA GLY A 186 7.04 -11.79 -4.86
C GLY A 186 8.27 -12.54 -4.34
N GLN A 187 9.04 -11.97 -3.42
CA GLN A 187 10.18 -12.65 -2.81
C GLN A 187 9.72 -13.84 -1.97
N GLY A 188 10.43 -14.97 -2.07
CA GLY A 188 10.11 -16.18 -1.33
C GLY A 188 8.81 -16.87 -1.74
N VAL A 189 8.22 -16.51 -2.88
CA VAL A 189 7.01 -17.15 -3.42
C VAL A 189 7.41 -18.35 -4.30
N PHE A 190 6.92 -19.53 -3.94
CA PHE A 190 7.13 -20.78 -4.68
C PHE A 190 5.81 -21.32 -5.22
N VAL A 191 5.75 -21.54 -6.53
CA VAL A 191 4.66 -22.28 -7.16
C VAL A 191 4.99 -23.76 -7.08
N VAL A 192 4.10 -24.54 -6.50
CA VAL A 192 4.22 -26.00 -6.36
C VAL A 192 3.33 -26.67 -7.42
N THR A 193 3.91 -27.62 -8.14
CA THR A 193 3.22 -28.46 -9.11
C THR A 193 3.52 -29.94 -8.78
N PRO A 194 2.78 -30.93 -9.32
CA PRO A 194 3.08 -32.36 -9.12
C PRO A 194 4.53 -32.73 -9.48
N ASP A 195 5.11 -32.06 -10.49
CA ASP A 195 6.50 -32.27 -10.91
C ASP A 195 7.54 -31.69 -9.93
N SER A 196 7.11 -30.79 -9.05
CA SER A 196 7.96 -30.18 -8.01
C SER A 196 8.21 -31.08 -6.80
N GLY A 197 7.62 -32.29 -6.76
CA GLY A 197 7.57 -33.15 -5.56
C GLY A 197 8.93 -33.47 -4.91
N GLY A 198 10.02 -33.49 -5.69
CA GLY A 198 11.38 -33.67 -5.15
C GLY A 198 11.90 -32.46 -4.37
N ASN A 199 11.38 -31.27 -4.60
CA ASN A 199 11.86 -30.01 -4.02
C ASN A 199 10.90 -29.41 -2.98
N LEU A 200 9.71 -29.99 -2.77
CA LEU A 200 8.68 -29.43 -1.89
C LEU A 200 9.19 -29.19 -0.46
N ASN A 201 9.95 -30.15 0.09
CA ASN A 201 10.55 -30.01 1.42
C ASN A 201 11.49 -28.80 1.50
N GLN A 202 12.33 -28.60 0.48
CA GLN A 202 13.28 -27.49 0.43
C GLN A 202 12.57 -26.13 0.32
N MET A 203 11.46 -26.07 -0.45
CA MET A 203 10.63 -24.86 -0.56
C MET A 203 9.98 -24.51 0.78
N ILE A 204 9.41 -25.52 1.46
CA ILE A 204 8.83 -25.35 2.80
C ILE A 204 9.89 -24.89 3.79
N ASP A 205 11.04 -25.57 3.84
CA ASP A 205 12.13 -25.24 4.76
C ASP A 205 12.66 -23.83 4.51
N ALA A 206 12.74 -23.40 3.24
CA ALA A 206 13.18 -22.07 2.89
C ALA A 206 12.25 -20.98 3.47
N VAL A 207 10.93 -21.15 3.36
CA VAL A 207 9.96 -20.19 3.87
C VAL A 207 9.87 -20.22 5.40
N LEU A 208 9.95 -21.41 6.00
CA LEU A 208 9.85 -21.59 7.46
C LEU A 208 11.05 -21.00 8.23
N ARG A 209 12.17 -20.69 7.56
CA ARG A 209 13.30 -19.97 8.19
C ARG A 209 12.89 -18.62 8.75
N ASP A 210 12.01 -17.91 8.02
CA ASP A 210 11.60 -16.56 8.35
C ASP A 210 10.31 -16.50 9.19
N GLY A 211 9.75 -17.67 9.55
CA GLY A 211 8.59 -17.71 10.44
C GLY A 211 7.48 -18.61 9.97
N TYR A 212 6.26 -18.09 9.88
CA TYR A 212 5.10 -18.82 9.35
C TYR A 212 5.12 -18.86 7.82
N ALA A 213 4.70 -19.99 7.26
CA ALA A 213 4.43 -20.13 5.83
C ALA A 213 2.93 -20.06 5.53
N ILE A 214 2.59 -19.43 4.44
CA ILE A 214 1.27 -19.46 3.82
C ILE A 214 1.32 -20.50 2.72
N ALA A 215 0.53 -21.59 2.84
CA ALA A 215 0.22 -22.48 1.74
C ALA A 215 -1.15 -22.11 1.19
N GLN A 216 -1.23 -21.80 -0.09
CA GLN A 216 -2.40 -21.23 -0.72
C GLN A 216 -2.77 -22.02 -1.98
N GLU A 217 -4.06 -22.08 -2.26
CA GLU A 217 -4.59 -22.65 -3.49
C GLU A 217 -3.93 -22.00 -4.71
N TYR A 218 -3.52 -22.81 -5.66
CA TYR A 218 -3.02 -22.32 -6.94
C TYR A 218 -4.18 -21.85 -7.83
N LEU A 219 -4.09 -20.63 -8.33
CA LEU A 219 -5.06 -20.07 -9.26
C LEU A 219 -4.54 -20.23 -10.70
N PRO A 220 -5.10 -21.11 -11.52
CA PRO A 220 -4.57 -21.38 -12.88
C PRO A 220 -4.53 -20.14 -13.78
N LYS A 221 -5.42 -19.16 -13.58
CA LYS A 221 -5.45 -17.91 -14.34
C LYS A 221 -4.29 -16.97 -14.00
N ALA A 222 -3.53 -17.20 -12.92
CA ALA A 222 -2.38 -16.38 -12.54
C ALA A 222 -1.27 -16.39 -13.61
N LYS A 223 -1.18 -17.44 -14.43
CA LYS A 223 -0.26 -17.50 -15.59
C LYS A 223 -0.53 -16.41 -16.64
N ASP A 224 -1.77 -15.90 -16.69
CA ASP A 224 -2.19 -14.87 -17.62
C ASP A 224 -1.99 -13.46 -17.03
N GLY A 225 -1.43 -13.37 -15.83
CA GLY A 225 -1.23 -12.14 -15.06
C GLY A 225 -2.33 -11.90 -14.04
N ASP A 226 -2.31 -10.69 -13.45
CA ASP A 226 -3.29 -10.22 -12.48
C ASP A 226 -3.78 -8.81 -12.81
N LEU A 227 -4.92 -8.44 -12.25
CA LEU A 227 -5.41 -7.06 -12.29
C LEU A 227 -5.01 -6.37 -10.99
N ARG A 228 -4.38 -5.18 -11.10
CA ARG A 228 -4.25 -4.22 -10.01
C ARG A 228 -5.37 -3.20 -10.15
N LEU A 229 -6.37 -3.27 -9.26
CA LEU A 229 -7.46 -2.31 -9.15
C LEU A 229 -7.23 -1.42 -7.93
N LEU A 230 -7.11 -0.11 -8.12
CA LEU A 230 -6.96 0.83 -7.02
C LEU A 230 -8.32 1.25 -6.46
N MET A 231 -8.39 1.34 -5.14
CA MET A 231 -9.59 1.70 -4.39
C MET A 231 -9.35 2.99 -3.61
N LEU A 232 -10.37 3.84 -3.56
CA LEU A 232 -10.40 5.04 -2.74
C LEU A 232 -11.73 5.07 -1.95
N ASN A 233 -11.67 5.27 -0.63
CA ASN A 233 -12.88 5.29 0.23
C ASN A 233 -13.73 4.01 0.11
N GLY A 234 -13.11 2.84 -0.06
CA GLY A 234 -13.80 1.57 -0.23
C GLY A 234 -14.50 1.41 -1.59
N ARG A 235 -14.19 2.23 -2.59
CA ARG A 235 -14.74 2.15 -3.95
C ARG A 235 -13.62 2.10 -4.97
N PRO A 236 -13.80 1.45 -6.13
CA PRO A 236 -12.87 1.57 -7.23
C PRO A 236 -12.59 3.05 -7.55
N LEU A 237 -11.30 3.40 -7.65
CA LEU A 237 -10.89 4.74 -8.03
C LEU A 237 -11.16 4.96 -9.52
N GLU A 238 -11.90 6.03 -9.82
CA GLU A 238 -12.37 6.34 -11.17
C GLU A 238 -12.20 7.84 -11.46
N VAL A 239 -11.77 8.15 -12.68
CA VAL A 239 -11.68 9.51 -13.24
C VAL A 239 -12.28 9.47 -14.65
N ASP A 240 -13.26 10.32 -14.92
CA ASP A 240 -13.93 10.48 -16.22
C ASP A 240 -14.38 9.14 -16.84
N GLY A 241 -14.96 8.25 -16.04
CA GLY A 241 -15.44 6.94 -16.47
C GLY A 241 -14.35 5.88 -16.67
N THR A 242 -13.09 6.22 -16.34
CA THR A 242 -11.95 5.29 -16.42
C THR A 242 -11.53 4.85 -15.03
N TYR A 243 -11.51 3.54 -14.80
CA TYR A 243 -11.04 2.98 -13.55
C TYR A 243 -9.51 2.97 -13.47
N ALA A 244 -8.98 3.23 -12.28
CA ALA A 244 -7.56 3.03 -11.99
C ALA A 244 -7.25 1.53 -11.91
N CYS A 245 -7.20 0.89 -13.07
CA CYS A 245 -7.02 -0.56 -13.20
C CYS A 245 -6.00 -0.87 -14.30
N ILE A 246 -4.98 -1.67 -13.97
CA ILE A 246 -4.00 -2.21 -14.92
C ILE A 246 -3.97 -3.72 -14.82
N ARG A 247 -3.69 -4.36 -15.94
CA ARG A 247 -3.28 -5.77 -15.99
C ARG A 247 -1.76 -5.80 -15.96
N ARG A 248 -1.23 -6.62 -15.04
CA ARG A 248 0.20 -6.92 -14.97
C ARG A 248 0.44 -8.34 -15.45
N TYR A 249 1.45 -8.56 -16.26
CA TYR A 249 1.75 -9.87 -16.82
C TYR A 249 3.24 -10.03 -17.10
N ASN A 250 3.69 -11.28 -17.27
CA ASN A 250 5.06 -11.59 -17.59
C ASN A 250 5.12 -12.53 -18.81
N ASP A 251 5.87 -12.14 -19.84
CA ASP A 251 6.05 -12.95 -21.05
C ASP A 251 6.97 -14.17 -20.84
N SER A 252 7.70 -14.23 -19.74
CA SER A 252 8.68 -15.29 -19.49
C SER A 252 8.05 -16.60 -18.96
N GLY A 253 6.72 -16.62 -18.74
CA GLY A 253 6.02 -17.74 -18.10
C GLY A 253 6.27 -17.87 -16.58
N ASP A 254 6.93 -16.89 -15.97
CA ASP A 254 7.01 -16.78 -14.51
C ASP A 254 5.62 -16.41 -13.97
N ALA A 255 5.18 -17.09 -12.94
CA ALA A 255 3.88 -16.83 -12.29
C ALA A 255 3.87 -15.51 -11.50
N ARG A 256 5.01 -14.83 -11.39
CA ARG A 256 5.14 -13.51 -10.76
C ARG A 256 4.89 -12.43 -11.79
N SER A 257 3.80 -11.69 -11.63
CA SER A 257 3.40 -10.57 -12.49
C SER A 257 3.91 -9.20 -12.00
N ASN A 258 4.62 -9.17 -10.85
CA ASN A 258 5.09 -7.94 -10.24
C ASN A 258 6.06 -7.17 -11.15
N ILE A 259 5.85 -5.86 -11.28
CA ILE A 259 6.64 -4.96 -12.12
C ILE A 259 8.11 -4.93 -11.65
N SER A 260 8.35 -4.94 -10.34
CA SER A 260 9.70 -5.05 -9.76
C SER A 260 10.46 -6.32 -10.18
N ALA A 261 9.76 -7.35 -10.66
CA ALA A 261 10.35 -8.57 -11.21
C ALA A 261 10.45 -8.54 -12.76
N GLY A 262 10.31 -7.38 -13.40
CA GLY A 262 10.37 -7.21 -14.85
C GLY A 262 9.04 -7.49 -15.58
N GLY A 263 7.92 -7.44 -14.86
CA GLY A 263 6.57 -7.55 -15.42
C GLY A 263 6.23 -6.38 -16.33
N LYS A 264 5.33 -6.63 -17.28
CA LYS A 264 4.70 -5.63 -18.14
C LYS A 264 3.33 -5.25 -17.61
N TYR A 265 2.83 -4.11 -18.04
CA TYR A 265 1.51 -3.64 -17.67
C TYR A 265 0.78 -3.00 -18.87
N GLU A 266 -0.53 -3.06 -18.82
CA GLU A 266 -1.42 -2.39 -19.78
C GLU A 266 -2.69 -1.94 -19.07
N MET A 267 -3.38 -0.96 -19.65
CA MET A 267 -4.70 -0.57 -19.13
C MET A 267 -5.68 -1.74 -19.19
N ALA A 268 -6.47 -1.88 -18.14
CA ALA A 268 -7.52 -2.87 -18.06
C ALA A 268 -8.85 -2.23 -17.63
N VAL A 269 -9.95 -2.80 -18.09
CA VAL A 269 -11.28 -2.50 -17.59
C VAL A 269 -11.65 -3.62 -16.63
N PRO A 270 -11.94 -3.32 -15.35
CA PRO A 270 -12.37 -4.36 -14.41
C PRO A 270 -13.68 -4.98 -14.89
N ASP A 271 -13.71 -6.30 -14.95
CA ASP A 271 -14.92 -7.04 -15.29
C ASP A 271 -15.92 -7.10 -14.12
N ALA A 272 -17.06 -7.75 -14.33
CA ALA A 272 -18.10 -7.87 -13.30
C ALA A 272 -17.62 -8.63 -12.06
N ASP A 273 -16.73 -9.60 -12.23
CA ASP A 273 -16.15 -10.36 -11.09
C ASP A 273 -15.21 -9.47 -10.27
N ALA A 274 -14.34 -8.70 -10.92
CA ALA A 274 -13.45 -7.77 -10.26
C ALA A 274 -14.22 -6.68 -9.47
N LEU A 275 -15.27 -6.11 -10.06
CA LEU A 275 -16.12 -5.13 -9.38
C LEU A 275 -16.89 -5.75 -8.20
N ARG A 276 -17.40 -6.99 -8.36
CA ARG A 276 -18.03 -7.73 -7.27
C ARG A 276 -17.05 -7.99 -6.11
N LEU A 277 -15.83 -8.37 -6.41
CA LEU A 277 -14.80 -8.56 -5.37
C LEU A 277 -14.52 -7.26 -4.62
N ALA A 278 -14.40 -6.14 -5.34
CA ALA A 278 -14.22 -4.81 -4.73
C ALA A 278 -15.39 -4.45 -3.81
N GLU A 279 -16.64 -4.73 -4.23
CA GLU A 279 -17.83 -4.50 -3.40
C GLU A 279 -17.83 -5.35 -2.12
N LEU A 280 -17.46 -6.62 -2.22
CA LEU A 280 -17.44 -7.55 -1.07
C LEU A 280 -16.38 -7.22 -0.02
N VAL A 281 -15.25 -6.63 -0.40
CA VAL A 281 -14.21 -6.23 0.55
C VAL A 281 -14.40 -4.83 1.11
N ALA A 282 -15.17 -3.99 0.43
CA ALA A 282 -15.40 -2.59 0.81
C ALA A 282 -15.86 -2.40 2.27
N PRO A 283 -16.82 -3.19 2.82
CA PRO A 283 -17.26 -3.01 4.21
C PRO A 283 -16.14 -3.17 5.23
N LYS A 284 -15.20 -4.10 5.00
CA LYS A 284 -14.03 -4.29 5.86
C LYS A 284 -13.06 -3.12 5.74
N LEU A 285 -12.75 -2.71 4.52
CA LEU A 285 -11.86 -1.59 4.24
C LEU A 285 -12.38 -0.28 4.86
N ILE A 286 -13.69 -0.01 4.71
CA ILE A 286 -14.35 1.17 5.28
C ILE A 286 -14.28 1.12 6.81
N ARG A 287 -14.63 0.00 7.43
CA ARG A 287 -14.59 -0.15 8.88
C ARG A 287 -13.20 0.07 9.45
N ASP A 288 -12.18 -0.38 8.73
CA ASP A 288 -10.79 -0.30 9.17
C ASP A 288 -10.09 1.02 8.75
N GLY A 289 -10.79 1.95 8.11
CA GLY A 289 -10.20 3.23 7.71
C GLY A 289 -9.14 3.11 6.62
N MET A 290 -9.23 2.09 5.76
CA MET A 290 -8.31 1.85 4.65
C MET A 290 -8.70 2.73 3.47
N TYR A 291 -8.21 3.95 3.49
CA TYR A 291 -8.55 5.03 2.57
C TYR A 291 -8.13 4.75 1.13
N PHE A 292 -6.85 4.37 0.92
CA PHE A 292 -6.27 4.09 -0.39
C PHE A 292 -5.68 2.69 -0.40
N VAL A 293 -6.16 1.83 -1.31
CA VAL A 293 -5.89 0.40 -1.32
C VAL A 293 -5.68 -0.10 -2.73
N GLY A 294 -4.81 -1.10 -2.90
CA GLY A 294 -4.66 -1.86 -4.14
C GLY A 294 -5.20 -3.28 -3.98
N LEU A 295 -6.06 -3.70 -4.88
CA LEU A 295 -6.54 -5.09 -4.97
C LEU A 295 -5.81 -5.81 -6.10
N ASP A 296 -5.18 -6.94 -5.79
CA ASP A 296 -4.59 -7.83 -6.79
C ASP A 296 -5.55 -8.99 -7.05
N ILE A 297 -6.05 -9.08 -8.28
CA ILE A 297 -7.17 -9.94 -8.66
C ILE A 297 -6.73 -10.92 -9.74
N VAL A 298 -7.04 -12.20 -9.54
CA VAL A 298 -6.87 -13.27 -10.54
C VAL A 298 -8.20 -14.02 -10.71
N GLY A 299 -8.84 -13.79 -11.86
CA GLY A 299 -10.16 -14.35 -12.13
C GLY A 299 -11.19 -13.86 -11.12
N ASP A 300 -11.81 -14.77 -10.37
CA ASP A 300 -12.85 -14.53 -9.39
C ASP A 300 -12.32 -14.46 -7.93
N LYS A 301 -11.00 -14.34 -7.75
CA LYS A 301 -10.34 -14.32 -6.44
C LYS A 301 -9.38 -13.14 -6.30
N LEU A 302 -9.28 -12.62 -5.09
CA LEU A 302 -8.20 -11.74 -4.69
C LEU A 302 -6.96 -12.57 -4.35
N MET A 303 -5.80 -12.14 -4.83
CA MET A 303 -4.52 -12.69 -4.38
C MET A 303 -3.97 -11.92 -3.18
N GLU A 304 -4.20 -10.61 -3.15
CA GLU A 304 -3.67 -9.70 -2.14
C GLU A 304 -4.52 -8.45 -2.01
N VAL A 305 -4.52 -7.86 -0.82
CA VAL A 305 -5.07 -6.54 -0.51
C VAL A 305 -3.93 -5.69 0.03
N ASN A 306 -3.48 -4.74 -0.78
CA ASN A 306 -2.35 -3.87 -0.45
C ASN A 306 -2.86 -2.59 0.22
N VAL A 307 -2.64 -2.46 1.52
CA VAL A 307 -3.12 -1.32 2.33
C VAL A 307 -2.00 -0.38 2.77
N ASP A 308 -0.74 -0.83 2.74
CA ASP A 308 0.41 -0.05 3.21
C ASP A 308 0.82 1.00 2.17
N THR A 309 1.38 0.55 1.05
CA THR A 309 1.84 1.46 -0.01
C THR A 309 1.40 1.02 -1.41
N PRO A 310 0.07 0.99 -1.72
CA PRO A 310 -0.38 0.61 -3.05
C PRO A 310 0.20 1.55 -4.12
N GLY A 311 0.84 0.95 -5.12
CA GLY A 311 1.44 1.64 -6.26
C GLY A 311 0.63 1.47 -7.55
N GLY A 312 0.99 2.25 -8.60
CA GLY A 312 0.43 2.14 -9.94
C GLY A 312 -0.17 3.42 -10.51
N ILE A 313 -0.33 4.49 -9.72
CA ILE A 313 -0.95 5.75 -10.19
C ILE A 313 -0.18 6.34 -11.38
N ASN A 314 1.14 6.47 -11.27
CA ASN A 314 1.97 7.02 -12.35
C ASN A 314 1.85 6.23 -13.64
N MET A 315 1.86 4.90 -13.57
CA MET A 315 1.68 4.03 -14.75
C MET A 315 0.30 4.24 -15.41
N ILE A 316 -0.74 4.33 -14.60
CA ILE A 316 -2.11 4.55 -15.06
C ILE A 316 -2.24 5.93 -15.70
N GLU A 317 -1.66 6.97 -15.09
CA GLU A 317 -1.66 8.32 -15.62
C GLU A 317 -0.88 8.44 -16.93
N GLU A 318 0.27 7.76 -17.06
CA GLU A 318 1.04 7.68 -18.30
C GLU A 318 0.26 7.03 -19.44
N LEU A 319 -0.48 5.96 -19.15
CA LEU A 319 -1.29 5.25 -20.14
C LEU A 319 -2.55 6.00 -20.56
N THR A 320 -3.13 6.82 -19.66
CA THR A 320 -4.46 7.43 -19.85
C THR A 320 -4.43 8.92 -20.09
N GLY A 321 -3.40 9.62 -19.58
CA GLY A 321 -3.37 11.07 -19.50
C GLY A 321 -4.33 11.67 -18.49
N LEU A 322 -5.00 10.86 -17.64
CA LEU A 322 -5.95 11.31 -16.63
C LEU A 322 -5.27 11.56 -15.29
N ASP A 323 -5.77 12.50 -14.50
CA ASP A 323 -5.19 12.97 -13.22
C ASP A 323 -5.77 12.21 -12.02
N PHE A 324 -5.32 10.98 -11.79
CA PHE A 324 -5.74 10.17 -10.64
C PHE A 324 -5.13 10.65 -9.33
N ALA A 325 -3.90 11.13 -9.33
CA ALA A 325 -3.26 11.76 -8.17
C ALA A 325 -4.06 12.99 -7.74
N GLY A 326 -4.46 13.82 -8.69
CA GLY A 326 -5.33 14.96 -8.44
C GLY A 326 -6.67 14.56 -7.82
N ARG A 327 -7.28 13.48 -8.27
CA ARG A 327 -8.54 12.97 -7.70
C ARG A 327 -8.40 12.57 -6.23
N ILE A 328 -7.26 11.97 -5.86
CA ILE A 328 -6.95 11.63 -4.45
C ILE A 328 -6.80 12.91 -3.61
N LEU A 329 -6.08 13.90 -4.12
CA LEU A 329 -5.91 15.19 -3.44
C LEU A 329 -7.24 15.94 -3.27
N ASP A 330 -8.10 15.97 -4.29
CA ASP A 330 -9.44 16.57 -4.20
C ASP A 330 -10.27 15.96 -3.06
N ASP A 331 -10.16 14.65 -2.87
CA ASP A 331 -10.86 13.96 -1.80
C ASP A 331 -10.28 14.29 -0.42
N LEU A 332 -8.95 14.35 -0.29
CA LEU A 332 -8.30 14.79 0.96
C LEU A 332 -8.70 16.23 1.31
N GLU A 333 -8.66 17.16 0.35
CA GLU A 333 -9.11 18.55 0.57
C GLU A 333 -10.58 18.59 0.98
N ARG A 334 -11.44 17.78 0.38
CA ARG A 334 -12.85 17.67 0.77
C ARG A 334 -13.01 17.21 2.22
N LYS A 335 -12.24 16.21 2.66
CA LYS A 335 -12.24 15.70 4.03
C LYS A 335 -11.79 16.78 5.03
N LEU A 336 -10.78 17.56 4.69
CA LEU A 336 -10.31 18.66 5.52
C LEU A 336 -11.38 19.75 5.67
N ARG A 337 -12.13 20.06 4.59
CA ARG A 337 -13.31 20.98 4.69
C ARG A 337 -14.37 20.40 5.63
N LEU A 338 -14.69 19.12 5.54
CA LEU A 338 -15.64 18.47 6.47
C LEU A 338 -15.15 18.56 7.93
N ARG A 339 -13.87 18.29 8.18
CA ARG A 339 -13.27 18.43 9.51
C ARG A 339 -13.48 19.84 10.09
N THR A 340 -13.40 20.87 9.27
CA THR A 340 -13.62 22.25 9.73
C THR A 340 -15.03 22.44 10.31
N HIS A 341 -16.03 21.74 9.75
CA HIS A 341 -17.42 21.84 10.22
C HIS A 341 -17.74 20.91 11.40
N TYR A 342 -17.15 19.71 11.43
CA TYR A 342 -17.45 18.70 12.46
C TYR A 342 -16.46 18.69 13.63
N GLY A 343 -15.31 19.34 13.48
CA GLY A 343 -14.27 19.40 14.53
C GLY A 343 -13.80 18.01 14.95
N LYS A 344 -13.72 17.78 16.25
CA LYS A 344 -13.28 16.51 16.84
C LYS A 344 -14.42 15.49 17.01
N THR A 345 -15.61 15.74 16.49
CA THR A 345 -16.74 14.80 16.60
C THR A 345 -16.59 13.59 15.66
N LEU A 346 -15.78 13.71 14.61
CA LEU A 346 -15.41 12.60 13.75
C LEU A 346 -14.09 11.98 14.22
N SER A 347 -14.08 10.67 14.37
CA SER A 347 -12.84 9.90 14.55
C SER A 347 -11.97 9.95 13.28
N ASN A 348 -10.69 9.55 13.40
CA ASN A 348 -9.81 9.45 12.24
C ASN A 348 -10.38 8.52 11.16
N VAL A 349 -10.86 7.34 11.55
CA VAL A 349 -11.49 6.37 10.63
C VAL A 349 -12.70 6.97 9.92
N GLU A 350 -13.63 7.60 10.65
CA GLU A 350 -14.81 8.21 10.05
C GLU A 350 -14.43 9.28 9.05
N LEU A 351 -13.53 10.18 9.41
CA LEU A 351 -13.07 11.23 8.51
C LEU A 351 -12.32 10.67 7.29
N ALA A 352 -11.48 9.65 7.49
CA ALA A 352 -10.73 9.02 6.42
C ALA A 352 -11.63 8.35 5.37
N MET A 353 -12.83 7.90 5.76
CA MET A 353 -13.71 7.11 4.88
C MET A 353 -14.95 7.87 4.39
N LEU A 354 -15.14 9.13 4.81
CA LEU A 354 -16.16 10.01 4.21
C LEU A 354 -15.76 10.41 2.80
#